data_76b224ec1832b9e2cac46cd03ae4f446
#
_entry.id   76b224ec1832b9e2cac46cd03ae4f446
#
_cell.length_a   1.000
_cell.length_b   1.000
_cell.length_c   1.000
_cell.angle_alpha   90.00
_cell.angle_beta   90.00
_cell.angle_gamma   90.00
#
_symmetry.space_group_name_H-M   'P 1'
#
loop_
_entity.id
_entity.type
_entity.pdbx_description
1 polymer ?
#
loop_
_entity_poly.entity_id
_entity_poly.type
_entity_poly.pdbx_seq_one_letter_code
_entity_poly.pdbx_strand_id
1 'polypeptide(L)'
;MLRLLLLLALSVPAFADDNEITIKQDGDNFELDITQIGYDNIIKQWTASEKIVGDDNTIIIKQSRDRGTGTEPNVIEIRRVWGDGNTLKLAQGYQIGTNGNFSHDGAEYGDTFAHINITGDDNNILMTQRTNSSSSGHEYWLHLEGDDNDIYTVQREGGSQYINLDVYNDGNDIDLIQKMAGDHYMSVILRGTQPTTIGVTQSSNQNQSYSITNYCYTSGGCNISVTQN
;
A
#
# COMPACT_ATOMS: atom_id res chain seq x y z
N MET A 1 12.18 26.40 18.43
CA MET A 1 12.33 27.08 17.11
C MET A 1 11.89 26.09 16.06
N LEU A 2 10.64 26.18 15.69
CA LEU A 2 9.97 25.29 14.75
C LEU A 2 10.49 25.58 13.33
N ARG A 3 11.16 24.64 12.71
CA ARG A 3 11.44 24.68 11.26
C ARG A 3 10.58 23.61 10.58
N LEU A 4 9.36 23.98 10.27
CA LEU A 4 8.53 23.24 9.33
C LEU A 4 9.15 23.37 7.95
N LEU A 5 9.85 22.36 7.47
CA LEU A 5 10.32 22.30 6.09
C LEU A 5 9.29 21.50 5.28
N LEU A 6 8.20 22.17 4.91
CA LEU A 6 7.26 21.62 3.94
C LEU A 6 7.87 21.81 2.54
N LEU A 7 8.55 20.81 2.02
CA LEU A 7 9.05 20.83 0.64
C LEU A 7 7.96 20.30 -0.29
N LEU A 8 7.03 21.15 -0.67
CA LEU A 8 6.00 20.85 -1.68
C LEU A 8 6.59 21.08 -3.07
N ALA A 9 7.17 20.07 -3.69
CA ALA A 9 7.57 20.12 -5.08
C ALA A 9 6.39 19.81 -5.99
N LEU A 10 5.56 20.81 -6.29
CA LEU A 10 4.52 20.72 -7.31
C LEU A 10 5.13 20.95 -8.70
N SER A 11 5.51 19.90 -9.39
CA SER A 11 5.68 19.98 -10.84
C SER A 11 4.36 19.58 -11.52
N VAL A 12 3.56 20.58 -11.87
CA VAL A 12 2.28 20.36 -12.57
C VAL A 12 2.53 20.46 -14.07
N PRO A 13 2.46 19.38 -14.88
CA PRO A 13 2.21 19.51 -16.29
C PRO A 13 0.77 20.01 -16.51
N ALA A 14 0.57 20.85 -17.49
CA ALA A 14 -0.63 21.69 -17.70
C ALA A 14 -1.91 20.94 -18.14
N PHE A 15 -2.11 19.67 -17.76
CA PHE A 15 -3.31 18.88 -18.05
C PHE A 15 -3.66 17.96 -16.89
N ALA A 16 -3.60 18.42 -15.67
CA ALA A 16 -4.07 17.66 -14.52
C ALA A 16 -5.51 18.09 -14.20
N ASP A 17 -6.49 17.45 -14.82
CA ASP A 17 -7.87 17.51 -14.36
C ASP A 17 -8.02 16.58 -13.15
N ASP A 18 -8.55 17.12 -12.05
CA ASP A 18 -9.06 16.42 -10.88
C ASP A 18 -8.09 15.58 -10.01
N ASN A 19 -6.82 15.93 -9.96
CA ASN A 19 -5.96 15.39 -8.93
C ASN A 19 -6.26 16.03 -7.56
N GLU A 20 -6.49 15.21 -6.54
CA GLU A 20 -6.82 15.66 -5.19
C GLU A 20 -5.83 15.14 -4.16
N ILE A 21 -5.41 15.98 -3.22
CA ILE A 21 -4.59 15.60 -2.07
C ILE A 21 -5.17 16.24 -0.81
N THR A 22 -5.58 15.40 0.13
CA THR A 22 -6.02 15.82 1.45
C THR A 22 -5.34 14.99 2.53
N ILE A 23 -4.42 15.60 3.28
CA ILE A 23 -3.68 14.95 4.38
C ILE A 23 -3.69 15.87 5.61
N LYS A 24 -3.95 15.27 6.76
CA LYS A 24 -3.82 15.91 8.07
C LYS A 24 -2.80 15.15 8.91
N GLN A 25 -1.94 15.87 9.58
CA GLN A 25 -0.84 15.31 10.35
C GLN A 25 -0.74 16.04 11.69
N ASP A 26 -0.29 15.33 12.72
CA ASP A 26 -0.05 15.82 14.05
C ASP A 26 1.16 15.06 14.65
N GLY A 27 2.29 15.71 14.78
CA GLY A 27 3.57 15.15 15.22
C GLY A 27 4.76 15.92 14.64
N ASP A 28 5.94 15.61 15.11
CA ASP A 28 7.20 16.22 14.69
C ASP A 28 7.98 15.34 13.69
N ASN A 29 8.93 15.93 12.99
CA ASN A 29 9.85 15.26 12.03
C ASN A 29 9.17 14.42 10.94
N PHE A 30 7.98 14.78 10.55
CA PHE A 30 7.22 14.09 9.52
C PHE A 30 7.80 14.35 8.13
N GLU A 31 8.05 13.30 7.36
CA GLU A 31 8.43 13.39 5.96
C GLU A 31 7.28 12.94 5.06
N LEU A 32 7.01 13.67 4.00
CA LEU A 32 5.98 13.32 3.03
C LEU A 32 6.50 13.68 1.62
N ASP A 33 6.61 12.70 0.74
CA ASP A 33 6.94 12.87 -0.67
C ASP A 33 5.75 12.40 -1.52
N ILE A 34 5.12 13.28 -2.26
CA ILE A 34 3.99 12.94 -3.14
C ILE A 34 4.35 13.28 -4.58
N THR A 35 4.09 12.34 -5.48
CA THR A 35 4.17 12.57 -6.92
C THR A 35 2.89 12.05 -7.56
N GLN A 36 2.14 12.93 -8.23
CA GLN A 36 0.99 12.55 -9.05
C GLN A 36 1.28 12.95 -10.51
N ILE A 37 1.11 12.02 -11.44
CA ILE A 37 1.28 12.23 -12.87
C ILE A 37 -0.02 11.85 -13.58
N GLY A 38 -0.45 12.69 -14.54
CA GLY A 38 -1.70 12.46 -15.25
C GLY A 38 -2.91 13.02 -14.50
N TYR A 39 -4.02 12.34 -14.56
CA TYR A 39 -5.33 12.83 -14.09
C TYR A 39 -6.03 11.81 -13.20
N ASP A 40 -7.05 12.26 -12.47
CA ASP A 40 -7.87 11.42 -11.58
C ASP A 40 -7.06 10.63 -10.55
N ASN A 41 -6.01 11.21 -10.00
CA ASN A 41 -5.27 10.62 -8.88
C ASN A 41 -5.72 11.26 -7.57
N ILE A 42 -6.21 10.48 -6.64
CA ILE A 42 -6.80 10.95 -5.40
C ILE A 42 -6.06 10.39 -4.20
N ILE A 43 -5.64 11.26 -3.31
CA ILE A 43 -5.15 10.90 -1.98
C ILE A 43 -6.05 11.58 -0.97
N LYS A 44 -6.71 10.80 -0.14
CA LYS A 44 -7.66 11.34 0.83
C LYS A 44 -7.60 10.61 2.16
N GLN A 45 -8.13 11.27 3.18
CA GLN A 45 -8.50 10.66 4.44
C GLN A 45 -10.00 10.40 4.47
N TRP A 46 -10.41 9.26 5.03
CA TRP A 46 -11.81 8.82 5.05
C TRP A 46 -12.73 9.83 5.74
N THR A 47 -12.32 10.33 6.88
CA THR A 47 -13.10 11.29 7.65
C THR A 47 -12.27 12.48 8.11
N ALA A 48 -12.96 13.55 8.51
CA ALA A 48 -12.30 14.75 9.01
C ALA A 48 -11.53 14.54 10.34
N SER A 49 -11.81 13.46 11.05
CA SER A 49 -11.16 13.10 12.32
C SER A 49 -9.96 12.18 12.16
N GLU A 50 -9.81 11.55 11.01
CA GLU A 50 -8.66 10.70 10.72
C GLU A 50 -7.45 11.56 10.40
N LYS A 51 -6.31 11.18 10.92
CA LYS A 51 -5.05 11.87 10.73
C LYS A 51 -3.88 10.94 10.95
N ILE A 52 -2.73 11.38 10.53
CA ILE A 52 -1.45 10.77 10.87
C ILE A 52 -1.00 11.39 12.17
N VAL A 53 -0.72 10.59 13.17
CA VAL A 53 -0.30 11.00 14.51
C VAL A 53 0.91 10.24 14.94
N GLY A 54 1.93 10.95 15.38
CA GLY A 54 3.20 10.40 15.84
C GLY A 54 4.39 11.09 15.19
N ASP A 55 5.55 10.81 15.71
CA ASP A 55 6.80 11.42 15.29
C ASP A 55 7.55 10.53 14.30
N ASP A 56 8.46 11.12 13.53
CA ASP A 56 9.38 10.43 12.61
C ASP A 56 8.71 9.51 11.56
N ASN A 57 7.44 9.71 11.26
CA ASN A 57 6.75 8.93 10.23
C ASN A 57 7.12 9.40 8.82
N THR A 58 7.39 8.44 7.93
CA THR A 58 7.69 8.68 6.52
C THR A 58 6.58 8.11 5.64
N ILE A 59 5.95 8.95 4.82
CA ILE A 59 4.93 8.51 3.86
C ILE A 59 5.31 9.00 2.47
N ILE A 60 5.60 8.10 1.57
CA ILE A 60 5.91 8.42 0.19
C ILE A 60 4.82 7.81 -0.70
N ILE A 61 4.16 8.63 -1.48
CA ILE A 61 3.08 8.22 -2.38
C ILE A 61 3.47 8.60 -3.80
N LYS A 62 3.34 7.67 -4.73
CA LYS A 62 3.48 7.96 -6.15
C LYS A 62 2.31 7.36 -6.90
N GLN A 63 1.57 8.21 -7.58
CA GLN A 63 0.44 7.83 -8.41
C GLN A 63 0.67 8.29 -9.85
N SER A 64 0.39 7.42 -10.80
CA SER A 64 0.42 7.75 -12.21
C SER A 64 -0.79 7.16 -12.92
N ARG A 65 -1.45 8.00 -13.69
CA ARG A 65 -2.51 7.62 -14.63
C ARG A 65 -2.35 8.47 -15.89
N ASP A 66 -1.49 8.02 -16.77
CA ASP A 66 -1.19 8.74 -18.01
C ASP A 66 -1.90 8.18 -19.22
N ARG A 67 -2.59 7.05 -19.09
CA ARG A 67 -3.34 6.39 -20.16
C ARG A 67 -4.66 5.82 -19.67
N GLY A 68 -5.56 5.66 -20.58
CA GLY A 68 -6.76 4.87 -20.43
C GLY A 68 -8.05 5.65 -20.63
N THR A 69 -9.07 4.93 -21.00
CA THR A 69 -10.47 5.38 -21.08
C THR A 69 -11.26 4.95 -19.86
N GLY A 70 -10.59 4.48 -18.82
CA GLY A 70 -11.20 4.11 -17.55
C GLY A 70 -11.87 5.30 -16.89
N THR A 71 -13.00 5.09 -16.27
CA THR A 71 -13.79 6.13 -15.61
C THR A 71 -13.46 6.27 -14.13
N GLU A 72 -12.71 5.31 -13.57
CA GLU A 72 -12.45 5.27 -12.14
C GLU A 72 -11.06 5.82 -11.79
N PRO A 73 -10.94 6.61 -10.74
CA PRO A 73 -9.68 7.21 -10.33
C PRO A 73 -8.74 6.21 -9.66
N ASN A 74 -7.45 6.54 -9.63
CA ASN A 74 -6.53 5.94 -8.67
C ASN A 74 -6.78 6.55 -7.30
N VAL A 75 -7.11 5.77 -6.31
CA VAL A 75 -7.41 6.25 -4.97
C VAL A 75 -6.46 5.64 -3.95
N ILE A 76 -5.82 6.47 -3.17
CA ILE A 76 -5.18 6.08 -1.91
C ILE A 76 -5.95 6.74 -0.76
N GLU A 77 -6.53 5.92 0.08
CA GLU A 77 -7.24 6.35 1.25
C GLU A 77 -6.44 5.99 2.49
N ILE A 78 -5.83 6.96 3.12
CA ILE A 78 -5.14 6.78 4.39
C ILE A 78 -6.16 7.04 5.49
N ARG A 79 -6.64 5.98 6.12
CA ARG A 79 -7.62 6.11 7.19
C ARG A 79 -6.98 6.63 8.46
N ARG A 80 -5.93 5.99 8.92
CA ARG A 80 -5.26 6.36 10.16
C ARG A 80 -3.83 5.82 10.14
N VAL A 81 -2.91 6.61 10.62
CA VAL A 81 -1.57 6.15 11.03
C VAL A 81 -1.31 6.71 12.42
N TRP A 82 -1.18 5.85 13.41
CA TRP A 82 -0.90 6.21 14.79
C TRP A 82 0.31 5.43 15.28
N GLY A 83 1.34 6.15 15.69
CA GLY A 83 2.60 5.60 16.17
C GLY A 83 3.79 6.33 15.56
N ASP A 84 4.96 6.00 16.02
CA ASP A 84 6.20 6.64 15.65
C ASP A 84 6.99 5.78 14.65
N GLY A 85 7.87 6.41 13.86
CA GLY A 85 8.83 5.71 13.01
C GLY A 85 8.26 4.90 11.85
N ASN A 86 6.97 4.97 11.57
CA ASN A 86 6.38 4.17 10.49
C ASN A 86 6.80 4.66 9.11
N THR A 87 7.22 3.73 8.26
CA THR A 87 7.52 3.97 6.85
C THR A 87 6.44 3.38 5.95
N LEU A 88 5.82 4.23 5.15
CA LEU A 88 4.75 3.86 4.25
C LEU A 88 5.08 4.29 2.83
N LYS A 89 5.42 3.36 1.95
CA LYS A 89 5.71 3.61 0.54
C LYS A 89 4.62 3.01 -0.33
N LEU A 90 3.80 3.84 -0.89
CA LEU A 90 2.65 3.45 -1.70
C LEU A 90 2.88 3.86 -3.15
N ALA A 91 2.59 2.95 -4.08
CA ALA A 91 2.70 3.24 -5.49
C ALA A 91 1.51 2.68 -6.27
N GLN A 92 0.86 3.53 -7.00
CA GLN A 92 -0.16 3.16 -7.98
C GLN A 92 0.31 3.65 -9.36
N GLY A 93 0.45 2.72 -10.31
CA GLY A 93 1.08 3.03 -11.58
C GLY A 93 2.62 3.07 -11.56
N TYR A 94 3.23 2.87 -10.43
CA TYR A 94 4.67 2.70 -10.26
C TYR A 94 4.97 1.31 -9.69
N GLN A 95 6.19 0.86 -9.84
CA GLN A 95 6.71 -0.29 -9.12
C GLN A 95 7.62 0.14 -7.98
N ILE A 96 7.55 -0.53 -6.87
CA ILE A 96 8.52 -0.42 -5.79
C ILE A 96 9.32 -1.73 -5.75
N GLY A 97 10.63 -1.65 -5.86
CA GLY A 97 11.49 -2.80 -5.64
C GLY A 97 11.62 -3.12 -4.15
N THR A 98 12.08 -4.30 -3.81
CA THR A 98 12.35 -4.73 -2.42
C THR A 98 13.33 -3.80 -1.67
N ASN A 99 14.12 -3.03 -2.39
CA ASN A 99 14.99 -1.99 -1.85
C ASN A 99 14.27 -0.64 -1.65
N GLY A 100 12.96 -0.57 -1.84
CA GLY A 100 12.15 0.63 -1.70
C GLY A 100 12.32 1.69 -2.79
N ASN A 101 12.99 1.37 -3.90
CA ASN A 101 13.15 2.29 -5.02
C ASN A 101 11.95 2.24 -5.97
N PHE A 102 11.50 3.40 -6.41
CA PHE A 102 10.41 3.53 -7.38
C PHE A 102 10.91 3.45 -8.81
N SER A 103 10.17 2.77 -9.66
CA SER A 103 10.34 2.77 -11.11
C SER A 103 9.01 2.99 -11.82
N HIS A 104 9.02 3.79 -12.88
CA HIS A 104 7.87 4.08 -13.73
C HIS A 104 8.20 3.62 -15.16
N ASP A 105 7.30 2.92 -15.79
CA ASP A 105 7.50 2.41 -17.15
C ASP A 105 6.41 2.81 -18.15
N GLY A 106 5.63 3.82 -17.81
CA GLY A 106 4.95 4.68 -18.77
C GLY A 106 3.63 4.20 -19.37
N ALA A 107 2.92 3.22 -18.81
CA ALA A 107 1.61 2.84 -19.31
C ALA A 107 0.70 2.41 -18.17
N GLU A 108 -0.08 3.35 -17.66
CA GLU A 108 -0.86 3.12 -16.46
C GLU A 108 -2.35 3.43 -16.68
N TYR A 109 -3.18 2.52 -16.25
CA TYR A 109 -4.64 2.68 -16.22
C TYR A 109 -5.09 2.90 -14.79
N GLY A 110 -6.22 3.54 -14.60
CA GLY A 110 -6.84 3.78 -13.30
C GLY A 110 -7.44 2.54 -12.66
N ASP A 111 -8.25 2.74 -11.64
CA ASP A 111 -8.99 1.70 -10.92
C ASP A 111 -8.18 0.96 -9.85
N THR A 112 -7.26 1.64 -9.23
CA THR A 112 -6.54 1.09 -8.08
C THR A 112 -7.00 1.75 -6.79
N PHE A 113 -7.22 0.98 -5.76
CA PHE A 113 -7.68 1.44 -4.47
C PHE A 113 -6.76 0.94 -3.34
N ALA A 114 -6.44 1.78 -2.41
CA ALA A 114 -5.71 1.43 -1.20
C ALA A 114 -6.40 2.02 0.03
N HIS A 115 -6.37 1.30 1.13
CA HIS A 115 -7.16 1.59 2.29
C HIS A 115 -6.36 1.17 3.53
N ILE A 116 -5.80 2.10 4.25
CA ILE A 116 -4.73 1.83 5.20
C ILE A 116 -5.10 2.34 6.59
N ASN A 117 -4.95 1.49 7.56
CA ASN A 117 -4.91 1.80 8.98
C ASN A 117 -3.62 1.23 9.57
N ILE A 118 -2.91 2.00 10.34
CA ILE A 118 -1.75 1.57 11.11
C ILE A 118 -1.93 2.07 12.53
N THR A 119 -1.69 1.20 13.50
CA THR A 119 -1.52 1.55 14.89
C THR A 119 -0.34 0.76 15.41
N GLY A 120 0.73 1.41 15.82
CA GLY A 120 1.98 0.81 16.24
C GLY A 120 3.19 1.56 15.69
N ASP A 121 4.35 1.17 16.14
CA ASP A 121 5.60 1.85 15.86
C ASP A 121 6.48 1.06 14.90
N ASP A 122 7.38 1.74 14.20
CA ASP A 122 8.44 1.17 13.37
C ASP A 122 7.99 0.18 12.29
N ASN A 123 6.76 0.27 11.81
CA ASN A 123 6.27 -0.58 10.73
C ASN A 123 6.78 -0.08 9.37
N ASN A 124 7.21 -1.01 8.51
CA ASN A 124 7.68 -0.74 7.17
C ASN A 124 6.76 -1.38 6.13
N ILE A 125 6.02 -0.57 5.40
CA ILE A 125 5.00 -1.03 4.47
C ILE A 125 5.32 -0.53 3.07
N LEU A 126 5.60 -1.45 2.15
CA LEU A 126 5.77 -1.18 0.74
C LEU A 126 4.60 -1.78 -0.03
N MET A 127 3.90 -0.98 -0.79
CA MET A 127 2.75 -1.42 -1.58
C MET A 127 2.84 -0.94 -3.01
N THR A 128 2.67 -1.84 -3.95
CA THR A 128 2.61 -1.52 -5.37
C THR A 128 1.33 -2.06 -5.99
N GLN A 129 0.62 -1.21 -6.67
CA GLN A 129 -0.50 -1.60 -7.54
C GLN A 129 -0.22 -1.06 -8.95
N ARG A 130 -0.29 -1.92 -9.93
CA ARG A 130 -0.03 -1.57 -11.32
C ARG A 130 -0.93 -2.35 -12.25
N THR A 131 -1.53 -1.68 -13.21
CA THR A 131 -2.26 -2.32 -14.31
C THR A 131 -1.78 -1.78 -15.65
N ASN A 132 -1.59 -2.67 -16.61
CA ASN A 132 -1.26 -2.34 -17.99
C ASN A 132 -2.43 -2.56 -18.95
N SER A 133 -3.60 -2.84 -18.43
CA SER A 133 -4.80 -3.10 -19.21
C SER A 133 -5.97 -2.24 -18.74
N SER A 134 -6.93 -2.02 -19.64
CA SER A 134 -8.17 -1.32 -19.33
C SER A 134 -9.15 -2.11 -18.44
N SER A 135 -8.77 -3.29 -17.98
CA SER A 135 -9.57 -4.06 -17.04
C SER A 135 -9.33 -3.57 -15.62
N SER A 136 -10.39 -3.39 -14.90
CA SER A 136 -10.44 -2.80 -13.56
C SER A 136 -9.69 -3.58 -12.49
N GLY A 137 -9.20 -2.87 -11.55
CA GLY A 137 -9.23 -3.08 -10.14
C GLY A 137 -8.05 -3.80 -9.50
N HIS A 138 -7.27 -3.05 -8.78
CA HIS A 138 -6.56 -3.60 -7.64
C HIS A 138 -7.19 -3.00 -6.39
N GLU A 139 -7.48 -3.79 -5.42
CA GLU A 139 -7.92 -3.34 -4.11
C GLU A 139 -6.94 -3.88 -3.07
N TYR A 140 -6.55 -3.06 -2.13
CA TYR A 140 -5.66 -3.44 -1.05
C TYR A 140 -6.21 -2.81 0.23
N TRP A 141 -6.41 -3.59 1.21
CA TRP A 141 -6.71 -3.06 2.54
C TRP A 141 -5.51 -3.37 3.41
N LEU A 142 -5.31 -2.80 4.49
CA LEU A 142 -4.29 -3.22 5.43
C LEU A 142 -4.91 -3.22 6.79
N HIS A 143 -5.07 -2.70 7.65
CA HIS A 143 -5.35 -2.70 9.07
C HIS A 143 -4.23 -3.43 9.83
N LEU A 144 -3.44 -2.73 10.51
CA LEU A 144 -2.30 -3.26 11.25
C LEU A 144 -2.34 -2.63 12.65
N GLU A 145 -2.30 -3.46 13.66
CA GLU A 145 -2.07 -3.07 15.05
C GLU A 145 -0.88 -3.88 15.54
N GLY A 146 0.24 -3.25 15.84
CA GLY A 146 1.48 -3.91 16.24
C GLY A 146 2.71 -3.19 15.73
N ASP A 147 3.85 -3.54 16.27
CA ASP A 147 5.11 -2.89 16.04
C ASP A 147 6.05 -3.73 15.16
N ASP A 148 7.05 -3.11 14.55
CA ASP A 148 8.15 -3.77 13.85
C ASP A 148 7.70 -4.73 12.73
N ASN A 149 6.59 -4.49 12.05
CA ASN A 149 6.16 -5.33 10.94
C ASN A 149 6.78 -4.85 9.62
N ASP A 150 7.29 -5.79 8.83
CA ASP A 150 7.79 -5.54 7.47
C ASP A 150 6.86 -6.22 6.46
N ILE A 151 6.12 -5.44 5.68
CA ILE A 151 5.12 -5.92 4.75
C ILE A 151 5.46 -5.43 3.34
N TYR A 152 5.77 -6.33 2.46
CA TYR A 152 6.01 -6.08 1.05
C TYR A 152 4.88 -6.65 0.21
N THR A 153 4.28 -5.84 -0.61
CA THR A 153 3.20 -6.27 -1.52
C THR A 153 3.53 -5.91 -2.96
N VAL A 154 3.03 -6.69 -3.87
CA VAL A 154 3.06 -6.40 -5.29
C VAL A 154 1.78 -6.92 -5.89
N GLN A 155 0.96 -6.11 -6.47
CA GLN A 155 -0.05 -6.53 -7.43
C GLN A 155 0.44 -6.03 -8.79
N ARG A 156 0.22 -6.70 -9.87
CA ARG A 156 0.74 -6.25 -11.16
C ARG A 156 -0.36 -6.15 -12.20
N GLU A 157 -0.38 -6.95 -13.19
CA GLU A 157 -1.04 -6.70 -14.46
C GLU A 157 -2.51 -7.12 -14.47
N GLY A 158 -3.42 -6.19 -14.55
CA GLY A 158 -4.83 -6.34 -14.94
C GLY A 158 -5.67 -7.40 -14.21
N GLY A 159 -6.98 -7.23 -14.21
CA GLY A 159 -7.92 -8.10 -13.50
C GLY A 159 -8.17 -7.65 -12.06
N SER A 160 -9.21 -8.17 -11.44
CA SER A 160 -9.55 -7.84 -10.05
C SER A 160 -8.61 -8.57 -9.11
N GLN A 161 -7.56 -7.94 -8.67
CA GLN A 161 -6.66 -8.50 -7.66
C GLN A 161 -6.94 -7.82 -6.32
N TYR A 162 -7.28 -8.58 -5.34
CA TYR A 162 -7.67 -8.10 -4.04
C TYR A 162 -6.78 -8.71 -2.96
N ILE A 163 -6.22 -7.93 -2.10
CA ILE A 163 -5.52 -8.34 -0.88
C ILE A 163 -6.24 -7.68 0.29
N ASN A 164 -6.42 -8.39 1.37
CA ASN A 164 -6.91 -7.83 2.61
C ASN A 164 -5.96 -8.25 3.69
N LEU A 165 -5.25 -7.69 4.37
CA LEU A 165 -4.44 -8.11 5.49
C LEU A 165 -5.18 -7.92 6.79
N ASP A 166 -4.86 -8.00 7.87
CA ASP A 166 -5.40 -7.70 9.18
C ASP A 166 -4.39 -8.21 10.23
N VAL A 167 -3.39 -7.55 10.52
CA VAL A 167 -2.23 -8.07 11.23
C VAL A 167 -2.45 -8.02 12.74
N TYR A 168 -2.20 -7.63 13.70
CA TYR A 168 -2.45 -7.54 15.15
C TYR A 168 -1.28 -7.95 16.07
N ASN A 169 -0.21 -8.47 15.54
CA ASN A 169 0.95 -8.80 16.36
C ASN A 169 2.23 -8.21 15.77
N ASP A 170 3.28 -8.23 16.55
CA ASP A 170 4.53 -7.55 16.26
C ASP A 170 5.48 -8.43 15.45
N GLY A 171 6.42 -7.80 14.75
CA GLY A 171 7.60 -8.44 14.18
C GLY A 171 7.31 -9.40 13.04
N ASN A 172 6.20 -9.24 12.31
CA ASN A 172 5.92 -10.09 11.17
C ASN A 172 6.70 -9.61 9.93
N ASP A 173 7.20 -10.58 9.18
CA ASP A 173 7.77 -10.38 7.85
C ASP A 173 6.82 -11.02 6.84
N ILE A 174 6.24 -10.26 5.95
CA ILE A 174 5.15 -10.70 5.06
C ILE A 174 5.50 -10.24 3.65
N ASP A 175 5.39 -11.09 2.65
CA ASP A 175 5.82 -10.77 1.28
C ASP A 175 4.65 -10.77 0.31
N LEU A 176 3.72 -11.20 0.15
CA LEU A 176 2.52 -11.26 -0.68
C LEU A 176 2.75 -11.06 -2.16
N ILE A 177 2.61 -11.37 -3.14
CA ILE A 177 2.81 -11.03 -4.55
C ILE A 177 1.69 -11.64 -5.38
N GLN A 178 0.95 -10.91 -6.13
CA GLN A 178 0.06 -11.39 -7.18
C GLN A 178 0.61 -10.85 -8.49
N LYS A 179 0.71 -11.53 -9.57
CA LYS A 179 1.50 -11.07 -10.71
C LYS A 179 0.76 -10.97 -12.04
N MET A 180 -0.01 -11.92 -12.45
CA MET A 180 -0.58 -11.96 -13.80
C MET A 180 -2.06 -11.59 -13.82
N ALA A 181 -2.61 -11.38 -15.01
CA ALA A 181 -4.00 -11.01 -15.21
C ALA A 181 -4.95 -12.15 -14.85
N GLY A 182 -5.38 -12.21 -13.62
CA GLY A 182 -6.40 -13.15 -13.14
C GLY A 182 -7.14 -12.53 -11.97
N ASP A 183 -8.37 -12.94 -11.73
CA ASP A 183 -9.07 -12.55 -10.52
C ASP A 183 -8.43 -13.28 -9.33
N HIS A 184 -7.42 -12.67 -8.75
CA HIS A 184 -6.77 -13.18 -7.56
C HIS A 184 -7.42 -12.58 -6.34
N TYR A 185 -7.65 -13.41 -5.36
CA TYR A 185 -8.13 -12.99 -4.06
C TYR A 185 -7.17 -13.51 -2.99
N MET A 186 -6.88 -12.69 -2.04
CA MET A 186 -6.06 -13.06 -0.89
C MET A 186 -6.65 -12.42 0.35
N SER A 187 -6.75 -13.13 1.41
CA SER A 187 -7.06 -12.59 2.73
C SER A 187 -6.09 -13.20 3.72
N VAL A 188 -5.47 -12.39 4.52
CA VAL A 188 -4.50 -12.82 5.53
C VAL A 188 -4.90 -12.18 6.85
N ILE A 189 -5.06 -12.97 7.85
CA ILE A 189 -5.26 -12.53 9.23
C ILE A 189 -4.18 -13.18 10.07
N LEU A 190 -3.35 -12.40 10.68
CA LEU A 190 -2.30 -12.85 11.61
C LEU A 190 -2.65 -12.37 12.99
N ARG A 191 -2.57 -13.24 13.91
CA ARG A 191 -2.78 -12.93 15.32
C ARG A 191 -1.92 -13.86 16.19
N GLY A 192 -1.79 -13.56 17.44
CA GLY A 192 -0.99 -14.36 18.35
C GLY A 192 -0.05 -13.49 19.15
N THR A 193 0.96 -14.08 19.73
CA THR A 193 1.96 -13.40 20.57
C THR A 193 3.38 -13.59 20.04
N GLN A 194 3.53 -14.21 18.88
CA GLN A 194 4.82 -14.49 18.26
C GLN A 194 4.78 -14.09 16.80
N PRO A 195 5.90 -13.62 16.24
CA PRO A 195 5.98 -13.20 14.84
C PRO A 195 5.70 -14.35 13.87
N THR A 196 5.23 -13.98 12.70
CA THR A 196 5.00 -14.93 11.61
C THR A 196 5.68 -14.42 10.33
N THR A 197 6.50 -15.28 9.72
CA THR A 197 7.00 -15.05 8.36
C THR A 197 6.03 -15.68 7.37
N ILE A 198 5.55 -14.92 6.43
CA ILE A 198 4.68 -15.38 5.34
C ILE A 198 5.33 -15.04 4.02
N GLY A 199 5.39 -15.96 3.10
CA GLY A 199 5.59 -15.67 1.69
C GLY A 199 4.42 -16.25 0.91
N VAL A 200 3.72 -15.47 0.13
CA VAL A 200 2.68 -15.92 -0.77
C VAL A 200 2.97 -15.39 -2.15
N THR A 201 2.87 -16.23 -3.15
CA THR A 201 2.98 -15.82 -4.55
C THR A 201 1.85 -16.49 -5.33
N GLN A 202 1.03 -15.73 -5.96
CA GLN A 202 0.07 -16.19 -6.96
C GLN A 202 0.55 -15.66 -8.31
N SER A 203 0.76 -16.53 -9.29
CA SER A 203 1.40 -16.14 -10.55
C SER A 203 0.78 -16.89 -11.72
N SER A 204 -0.47 -16.63 -11.98
CA SER A 204 -1.22 -17.32 -13.04
C SER A 204 -2.15 -16.35 -13.76
N ASN A 205 -2.52 -16.68 -15.01
CA ASN A 205 -3.62 -16.03 -15.72
C ASN A 205 -5.00 -16.62 -15.34
N GLN A 206 -5.03 -17.56 -14.40
CA GLN A 206 -6.25 -18.17 -13.90
C GLN A 206 -6.65 -17.57 -12.57
N ASN A 207 -7.93 -17.60 -12.27
CA ASN A 207 -8.43 -17.15 -10.99
C ASN A 207 -7.90 -18.04 -9.87
N GLN A 208 -7.27 -17.42 -8.89
CA GLN A 208 -6.70 -18.09 -7.73
C GLN A 208 -7.21 -17.42 -6.47
N SER A 209 -7.56 -18.21 -5.49
CA SER A 209 -7.98 -17.70 -4.19
C SER A 209 -7.14 -18.32 -3.09
N TYR A 210 -6.73 -17.50 -2.15
CA TYR A 210 -5.97 -17.92 -1.00
C TYR A 210 -6.47 -17.18 0.24
N SER A 211 -6.63 -17.91 1.32
CA SER A 211 -6.97 -17.33 2.62
C SER A 211 -6.19 -18.01 3.73
N ILE A 212 -5.54 -17.23 4.55
CA ILE A 212 -4.87 -17.68 5.78
C ILE A 212 -5.55 -17.02 6.96
N THR A 213 -5.73 -17.79 8.02
CA THR A 213 -5.89 -17.27 9.37
C THR A 213 -4.85 -17.96 10.25
N ASN A 214 -3.89 -17.22 10.74
CA ASN A 214 -2.80 -17.76 11.56
C ASN A 214 -2.81 -17.16 12.97
N TYR A 215 -2.64 -18.01 13.95
CA TYR A 215 -2.48 -17.65 15.35
C TYR A 215 -1.15 -18.23 15.85
N CYS A 216 -0.10 -17.44 15.82
CA CYS A 216 1.22 -17.90 16.23
C CYS A 216 1.45 -17.71 17.72
N TYR A 217 1.59 -18.83 18.45
CA TYR A 217 1.92 -18.87 19.88
C TYR A 217 3.19 -19.67 20.16
N THR A 218 3.84 -20.17 19.13
CA THR A 218 5.04 -21.01 19.25
C THR A 218 6.26 -20.14 19.51
N SER A 219 6.98 -20.39 20.59
CA SER A 219 8.25 -19.73 20.86
C SER A 219 9.22 -19.92 19.69
N GLY A 220 9.69 -18.83 19.11
CA GLY A 220 10.53 -18.80 17.91
C GLY A 220 9.77 -18.48 16.63
N GLY A 221 8.46 -18.20 16.73
CA GLY A 221 7.67 -17.74 15.60
C GLY A 221 7.09 -18.86 14.71
N CYS A 222 6.35 -18.45 13.71
CA CYS A 222 5.73 -19.33 12.71
C CYS A 222 6.23 -18.99 11.31
N ASN A 223 6.27 -19.98 10.43
CA ASN A 223 6.65 -19.79 9.05
C ASN A 223 5.62 -20.44 8.11
N ILE A 224 5.12 -19.67 7.16
CA ILE A 224 4.15 -20.15 6.17
C ILE A 224 4.65 -19.69 4.80
N SER A 225 4.75 -20.62 3.87
CA SER A 225 5.09 -20.30 2.48
C SER A 225 4.14 -21.01 1.52
N VAL A 226 3.56 -20.26 0.60
CA VAL A 226 2.63 -20.79 -0.40
C VAL A 226 2.98 -20.21 -1.77
N THR A 227 3.00 -21.06 -2.76
CA THR A 227 3.16 -20.67 -4.16
C THR A 227 2.09 -21.34 -5.00
N GLN A 228 1.34 -20.55 -5.76
CA GLN A 228 0.37 -21.01 -6.74
C GLN A 228 0.81 -20.51 -8.12
N ASN A 229 0.87 -21.41 -9.09
CA ASN A 229 1.30 -21.13 -10.48
C ASN A 229 0.23 -21.53 -11.49
#